data_5674330d443e6486219a13a72f62987f
#
_entry.id   5674330d443e6486219a13a72f62987f
#
_cell.length_a   1.000
_cell.length_b   1.000
_cell.length_c   1.000
_cell.angle_alpha   90.00
_cell.angle_beta   90.00
_cell.angle_gamma   90.00
#
_symmetry.space_group_name_H-M   'P 1'
#
loop_
_entity.id
_entity.type
_entity.pdbx_description
1 polymer ?
#
loop_
_entity_poly.entity_id
_entity_poly.type
_entity_poly.pdbx_seq_one_letter_code
_entity_poly.pdbx_strand_id
1 'polypeptide(L)'
;HTLMALMPAYEMSKLLPEDRRALPVLKVLYRNTSFIQREGGRRTEVLHPVENVESVTEANGKLLQQCLRRRDMDGAERIFAKLAGEDLKNAYNQLQYMVQEEIDVHQVVLAWRAWEILEITGLQNAHTMLRQSVRHCVDRENRRVARGRPVPKIRTVLPQTLDRHKLLSRPMGTRSADDAWIDEFSDVIFSSSREEAADAVGSALAEGFSPEVVGEAISLAANRLLLQDPGRRSDDDQEKPRGSVHGASIGVHASDSANAWRHIARVTNHRNTVASLVVAGFHTAGREHRVSDRMFHKTDQMEPIGITDAKALLRETEESIRSKDQARVCVLVDHYGSLDHSPKPLFDLLLKYAVSEDGALHAEKYYRTVAEEFAMTRPAFRWRHLIALARVTASEYGHPAPGRDEARRLLGVS
;
A
#
# COMPACT_ATOMS: atom_id res chain seq x y z
N HIS A 1 11.93 -2.17 -0.11
CA HIS A 1 10.99 -2.84 0.83
C HIS A 1 11.22 -2.41 2.27
N THR A 2 12.47 -2.34 2.73
CA THR A 2 12.77 -2.09 4.15
C THR A 2 12.27 -0.73 4.63
N LEU A 3 12.54 0.37 3.93
CA LEU A 3 12.02 1.69 4.29
C LEU A 3 10.47 1.72 4.30
N MET A 4 9.84 1.05 3.35
CA MET A 4 8.37 0.95 3.29
C MET A 4 7.74 0.17 4.47
N ALA A 5 8.48 -0.77 5.06
CA ALA A 5 8.01 -1.59 6.17
C ALA A 5 8.41 -1.03 7.56
N LEU A 6 9.33 -0.06 7.62
CA LEU A 6 9.88 0.40 8.89
C LEU A 6 8.84 1.16 9.73
N MET A 7 8.09 2.11 9.11
CA MET A 7 7.02 2.81 9.82
C MET A 7 5.88 1.86 10.24
N PRO A 8 5.36 0.97 9.36
CA PRO A 8 4.46 -0.10 9.77
C PRO A 8 4.95 -0.92 10.97
N ALA A 9 6.19 -1.38 10.95
CA ALA A 9 6.77 -2.16 12.03
C ALA A 9 6.88 -1.36 13.35
N TYR A 10 7.22 -0.07 13.27
CA TYR A 10 7.22 0.80 14.44
C TYR A 10 5.83 0.99 15.02
N GLU A 11 4.80 1.20 14.21
CA GLU A 11 3.42 1.30 14.69
C GLU A 11 2.93 -0.03 15.32
N MET A 12 3.26 -1.16 14.71
CA MET A 12 2.98 -2.47 15.30
C MET A 12 3.66 -2.66 16.65
N SER A 13 4.88 -2.13 16.84
CA SER A 13 5.60 -2.21 18.12
C SER A 13 4.83 -1.56 19.28
N LYS A 14 4.08 -0.49 19.02
CA LYS A 14 3.28 0.20 20.03
C LYS A 14 2.08 -0.63 20.52
N LEU A 15 1.63 -1.59 19.71
CA LEU A 15 0.50 -2.47 20.01
C LEU A 15 0.90 -3.73 20.79
N LEU A 16 2.20 -3.99 20.91
CA LEU A 16 2.74 -5.17 21.56
C LEU A 16 3.10 -4.91 23.04
N PRO A 17 3.08 -5.97 23.89
CA PRO A 17 3.66 -5.93 25.22
C PRO A 17 5.11 -5.46 25.19
N GLU A 18 5.58 -4.81 26.26
CA GLU A 18 6.88 -4.13 26.32
C GLU A 18 8.05 -5.06 25.94
N ASP A 19 8.03 -6.29 26.41
CA ASP A 19 9.05 -7.31 26.15
C ASP A 19 9.14 -7.72 24.68
N ARG A 20 8.08 -7.50 23.87
CA ARG A 20 7.98 -7.89 22.45
C ARG A 20 8.03 -6.73 21.48
N ARG A 21 8.04 -5.47 21.95
CA ARG A 21 8.00 -4.26 21.11
C ARG A 21 9.11 -4.19 20.07
N ALA A 22 10.30 -4.73 20.37
CA ALA A 22 11.41 -4.70 19.44
C ALA A 22 11.24 -5.63 18.23
N LEU A 23 10.46 -6.71 18.35
CA LEU A 23 10.42 -7.79 17.36
C LEU A 23 10.07 -7.34 15.93
N PRO A 24 9.01 -6.55 15.68
CA PRO A 24 8.67 -6.13 14.31
C PRO A 24 9.75 -5.24 13.70
N VAL A 25 10.37 -4.35 14.48
CA VAL A 25 11.45 -3.49 13.99
C VAL A 25 12.72 -4.32 13.70
N LEU A 26 13.10 -5.23 14.58
CA LEU A 26 14.24 -6.14 14.36
C LEU A 26 14.07 -7.00 13.11
N LYS A 27 12.85 -7.48 12.82
CA LYS A 27 12.55 -8.20 11.58
C LYS A 27 12.87 -7.37 10.34
N VAL A 28 12.47 -6.10 10.30
CA VAL A 28 12.78 -5.19 9.19
C VAL A 28 14.27 -4.94 9.07
N LEU A 29 14.95 -4.67 10.20
CA LEU A 29 16.40 -4.42 10.23
C LEU A 29 17.20 -5.67 9.82
N TYR A 30 16.80 -6.86 10.24
CA TYR A 30 17.41 -8.12 9.81
C TYR A 30 17.33 -8.28 8.30
N ARG A 31 16.17 -8.05 7.71
CA ARG A 31 15.99 -8.09 6.24
C ARG A 31 16.84 -7.03 5.54
N ASN A 32 16.91 -5.82 6.10
CA ASN A 32 17.73 -4.75 5.55
C ASN A 32 19.22 -5.12 5.49
N THR A 33 19.76 -5.62 6.60
CA THR A 33 21.18 -6.03 6.66
C THR A 33 21.48 -7.20 5.74
N SER A 34 20.57 -8.15 5.59
CA SER A 34 20.68 -9.27 4.66
C SER A 34 20.74 -8.79 3.20
N PHE A 35 19.91 -7.81 2.83
CA PHE A 35 19.96 -7.21 1.49
C PHE A 35 21.28 -6.48 1.26
N ILE A 36 21.72 -5.64 2.20
CA ILE A 36 22.98 -4.90 2.08
C ILE A 36 24.15 -5.88 1.88
N GLN A 37 24.21 -6.96 2.65
CA GLN A 37 25.28 -7.96 2.52
C GLN A 37 25.27 -8.68 1.17
N ARG A 38 24.07 -9.08 0.70
CA ARG A 38 23.92 -9.77 -0.58
C ARG A 38 24.34 -8.91 -1.77
N GLU A 39 24.06 -7.61 -1.71
CA GLU A 39 24.39 -6.63 -2.78
C GLU A 39 25.79 -6.04 -2.64
N GLY A 40 26.71 -6.67 -1.91
CA GLY A 40 28.12 -6.27 -1.82
C GLY A 40 28.48 -5.45 -0.56
N GLY A 41 27.55 -5.23 0.34
CA GLY A 41 27.78 -4.52 1.60
C GLY A 41 28.06 -3.03 1.41
N ARG A 42 28.74 -2.44 2.40
CA ARG A 42 29.05 -1.00 2.43
C ARG A 42 29.98 -0.52 1.30
N ARG A 43 30.57 -1.42 0.52
CA ARG A 43 31.50 -1.06 -0.53
C ARG A 43 30.81 -0.63 -1.82
N THR A 44 29.58 -1.03 -2.04
CA THR A 44 28.87 -0.88 -3.31
C THR A 44 27.71 0.10 -3.25
N GLU A 45 27.15 0.33 -2.07
CA GLU A 45 25.99 1.21 -1.93
C GLU A 45 26.22 2.27 -0.85
N VAL A 46 26.67 3.45 -1.28
CA VAL A 46 26.87 4.62 -0.41
C VAL A 46 25.99 5.75 -0.93
N LEU A 47 25.19 6.33 -0.06
CA LEU A 47 24.43 7.53 -0.37
C LEU A 47 25.36 8.75 -0.30
N HIS A 48 25.89 9.16 -1.45
CA HIS A 48 26.78 10.31 -1.57
C HIS A 48 26.03 11.63 -1.33
N PRO A 49 26.72 12.68 -0.86
CA PRO A 49 26.20 14.05 -0.85
C PRO A 49 25.71 14.46 -2.26
N VAL A 50 24.70 15.32 -2.32
CA VAL A 50 24.28 15.94 -3.57
C VAL A 50 25.14 17.18 -3.79
N GLU A 51 25.94 17.15 -4.86
CA GLU A 51 26.86 18.22 -5.22
C GLU A 51 26.20 19.24 -6.16
N ASN A 52 26.74 20.47 -6.17
CA ASN A 52 26.34 21.54 -7.10
C ASN A 52 24.85 21.93 -7.03
N VAL A 53 24.24 21.87 -5.86
CA VAL A 53 22.82 22.25 -5.65
C VAL A 53 22.61 23.73 -5.97
N GLU A 54 23.58 24.57 -5.66
CA GLU A 54 23.59 26.02 -5.92
C GLU A 54 23.57 26.38 -7.40
N SER A 55 23.98 25.46 -8.28
CA SER A 55 23.92 25.67 -9.74
C SER A 55 22.50 25.57 -10.31
N VAL A 56 21.54 25.05 -9.53
CA VAL A 56 20.15 24.92 -9.94
C VAL A 56 19.49 26.28 -9.87
N THR A 57 19.16 26.87 -11.00
CA THR A 57 18.49 28.20 -11.08
C THR A 57 17.00 28.08 -10.88
N GLU A 58 16.38 27.02 -11.37
CA GLU A 58 14.94 26.77 -11.28
C GLU A 58 14.68 25.33 -10.76
N ALA A 59 13.76 25.19 -9.81
CA ALA A 59 13.38 23.91 -9.24
C ALA A 59 11.85 23.78 -9.13
N ASN A 60 11.29 22.78 -9.80
CA ASN A 60 9.85 22.49 -9.75
C ASN A 60 9.57 21.04 -10.18
N GLY A 61 8.31 20.61 -9.99
CA GLY A 61 7.87 19.24 -10.29
C GLY A 61 7.92 18.87 -11.78
N LYS A 62 7.75 19.84 -12.68
CA LYS A 62 7.88 19.58 -14.13
C LYS A 62 9.32 19.28 -14.52
N LEU A 63 10.28 19.97 -13.93
CA LEU A 63 11.70 19.68 -14.12
C LEU A 63 12.08 18.33 -13.53
N LEU A 64 11.60 17.99 -12.34
CA LEU A 64 11.76 16.63 -11.77
C LEU A 64 11.19 15.55 -12.71
N GLN A 65 9.98 15.75 -13.24
CA GLN A 65 9.36 14.86 -14.21
C GLN A 65 10.20 14.72 -15.50
N GLN A 66 10.81 15.81 -15.99
CA GLN A 66 11.69 15.79 -17.15
C GLN A 66 12.98 15.01 -16.86
N CYS A 67 13.61 15.19 -15.69
CA CYS A 67 14.76 14.42 -15.26
C CYS A 67 14.44 12.92 -15.20
N LEU A 68 13.30 12.55 -14.63
CA LEU A 68 12.82 11.16 -14.62
C LEU A 68 12.74 10.60 -16.06
N ARG A 69 12.06 11.29 -16.95
CA ARG A 69 11.87 10.85 -18.35
C ARG A 69 13.16 10.77 -19.15
N ARG A 70 14.16 11.63 -18.83
CA ARG A 70 15.51 11.59 -19.38
C ARG A 70 16.43 10.62 -18.68
N ARG A 71 15.99 10.07 -17.55
CA ARG A 71 16.79 9.16 -16.71
C ARG A 71 18.01 9.86 -16.10
N ASP A 72 17.89 11.15 -15.85
CA ASP A 72 18.91 11.97 -15.25
C ASP A 72 18.79 11.95 -13.71
N MET A 73 19.55 11.02 -13.10
CA MET A 73 19.55 10.84 -11.63
C MET A 73 20.14 12.05 -10.93
N ASP A 74 21.27 12.54 -11.39
CA ASP A 74 21.99 13.63 -10.74
C ASP A 74 21.20 14.95 -10.85
N GLY A 75 20.58 15.21 -11.99
CA GLY A 75 19.69 16.35 -12.17
C GLY A 75 18.46 16.30 -11.26
N ALA A 76 17.84 15.13 -11.15
CA ALA A 76 16.69 14.93 -10.28
C ALA A 76 17.05 15.15 -8.80
N GLU A 77 18.19 14.60 -8.36
CA GLU A 77 18.65 14.77 -6.98
C GLU A 77 19.03 16.23 -6.66
N ARG A 78 19.69 16.96 -7.56
CA ARG A 78 20.01 18.39 -7.38
C ARG A 78 18.74 19.25 -7.26
N ILE A 79 17.78 19.05 -8.19
CA ILE A 79 16.52 19.80 -8.17
C ILE A 79 15.77 19.50 -6.88
N PHE A 80 15.69 18.22 -6.47
CA PHE A 80 14.99 17.86 -5.26
C PHE A 80 15.68 18.38 -3.99
N ALA A 81 17.00 18.36 -3.93
CA ALA A 81 17.77 18.91 -2.82
C ALA A 81 17.50 20.41 -2.64
N LYS A 82 17.46 21.17 -3.76
CA LYS A 82 17.08 22.59 -3.72
C LYS A 82 15.68 22.79 -3.15
N LEU A 83 14.68 22.08 -3.68
CA LEU A 83 13.29 22.16 -3.19
C LEU A 83 13.18 21.83 -1.70
N ALA A 84 13.85 20.77 -1.25
CA ALA A 84 13.82 20.34 0.13
C ALA A 84 14.54 21.31 1.09
N GLY A 85 15.51 22.07 0.60
CA GLY A 85 16.18 23.13 1.35
C GLY A 85 15.37 24.40 1.48
N GLU A 86 14.41 24.66 0.58
CA GLU A 86 13.56 25.84 0.60
C GLU A 86 12.25 25.63 1.39
N ASP A 87 11.47 24.63 1.02
CA ASP A 87 10.18 24.26 1.65
C ASP A 87 9.92 22.78 1.48
N LEU A 88 9.97 22.06 2.58
CA LEU A 88 9.78 20.61 2.58
C LEU A 88 8.39 20.16 2.11
N LYS A 89 7.34 20.88 2.52
CA LYS A 89 5.97 20.55 2.11
C LYS A 89 5.78 20.78 0.61
N ASN A 90 6.36 21.85 0.09
CA ASN A 90 6.41 22.09 -1.35
C ASN A 90 7.26 21.04 -2.05
N ALA A 91 8.44 20.68 -1.54
CA ALA A 91 9.27 19.63 -2.12
C ALA A 91 8.51 18.29 -2.25
N TYR A 92 7.74 17.91 -1.23
CA TYR A 92 6.89 16.72 -1.29
C TYR A 92 5.79 16.84 -2.36
N ASN A 93 5.17 18.01 -2.51
CA ASN A 93 4.22 18.27 -3.58
C ASN A 93 4.88 18.19 -4.98
N GLN A 94 6.10 18.70 -5.12
CA GLN A 94 6.83 18.64 -6.40
C GLN A 94 7.29 17.21 -6.73
N LEU A 95 7.63 16.39 -5.74
CA LEU A 95 7.96 14.98 -5.90
C LEU A 95 6.81 14.18 -6.54
N GLN A 96 5.55 14.56 -6.27
CA GLN A 96 4.39 13.84 -6.81
C GLN A 96 4.34 13.85 -8.34
N TYR A 97 4.95 14.80 -9.02
CA TYR A 97 5.08 14.80 -10.48
C TYR A 97 5.89 13.60 -11.00
N MET A 98 6.84 13.08 -10.22
CA MET A 98 7.56 11.86 -10.56
C MET A 98 6.76 10.61 -10.18
N VAL A 99 6.16 10.62 -8.98
CA VAL A 99 5.42 9.46 -8.45
C VAL A 99 4.22 9.10 -9.34
N GLN A 100 3.54 10.08 -9.90
CA GLN A 100 2.36 9.93 -10.76
C GLN A 100 2.68 9.49 -12.22
N GLU A 101 3.96 9.29 -12.58
CA GLU A 101 4.38 8.88 -13.93
C GLU A 101 4.26 7.37 -14.21
N GLU A 102 4.06 6.57 -13.17
CA GLU A 102 4.01 5.10 -13.28
C GLU A 102 3.01 4.52 -12.27
N ILE A 103 2.38 3.40 -12.60
CA ILE A 103 1.53 2.62 -11.71
C ILE A 103 2.32 1.48 -11.08
N ASP A 104 3.23 1.83 -10.20
CA ASP A 104 4.05 0.87 -9.45
C ASP A 104 3.79 1.00 -7.95
N VAL A 105 3.43 -0.12 -7.32
CA VAL A 105 3.14 -0.15 -5.87
C VAL A 105 4.31 0.34 -5.04
N HIS A 106 5.54 -0.07 -5.41
CA HIS A 106 6.72 0.33 -4.65
C HIS A 106 7.00 1.83 -4.76
N GLN A 107 6.71 2.44 -5.91
CA GLN A 107 6.91 3.86 -6.14
C GLN A 107 5.97 4.70 -5.26
N VAL A 108 4.68 4.37 -5.22
CA VAL A 108 3.71 5.13 -4.42
C VAL A 108 3.82 4.86 -2.92
N VAL A 109 3.99 3.58 -2.54
CA VAL A 109 4.14 3.22 -1.12
C VAL A 109 5.44 3.78 -0.54
N LEU A 110 6.54 3.77 -1.31
CA LEU A 110 7.80 4.38 -0.87
C LEU A 110 7.64 5.88 -0.65
N ALA A 111 6.98 6.59 -1.57
CA ALA A 111 6.76 8.03 -1.45
C ALA A 111 5.92 8.38 -0.21
N TRP A 112 4.87 7.60 0.06
CA TRP A 112 4.06 7.77 1.27
C TRP A 112 4.85 7.46 2.54
N ARG A 113 5.45 6.28 2.63
CA ARG A 113 6.15 5.85 3.86
C ARG A 113 7.42 6.66 4.14
N ALA A 114 8.08 7.20 3.11
CA ALA A 114 9.19 8.13 3.28
C ALA A 114 8.74 9.51 3.83
N TRP A 115 7.51 9.91 3.59
CA TRP A 115 6.90 11.09 4.22
C TRP A 115 6.47 10.78 5.67
N GLU A 116 5.73 9.71 5.86
CA GLU A 116 5.20 9.29 7.16
C GLU A 116 6.31 9.11 8.22
N ILE A 117 7.44 8.51 7.83
CA ILE A 117 8.55 8.24 8.77
C ILE A 117 9.17 9.52 9.35
N LEU A 118 8.91 10.68 8.77
CA LEU A 118 9.38 11.96 9.29
C LEU A 118 8.78 12.30 10.67
N GLU A 119 7.65 11.71 11.03
CA GLU A 119 7.06 11.80 12.36
C GLU A 119 8.02 11.26 13.45
N ILE A 120 8.86 10.28 13.10
CA ILE A 120 9.81 9.66 14.02
C ILE A 120 11.22 10.23 13.84
N THR A 121 11.66 10.38 12.60
CA THR A 121 13.04 10.78 12.29
C THR A 121 13.26 12.29 12.37
N GLY A 122 12.18 13.07 12.38
CA GLY A 122 12.21 14.51 12.34
C GLY A 122 12.42 15.10 10.94
N LEU A 123 11.97 16.34 10.78
CA LEU A 123 12.01 17.05 9.49
C LEU A 123 13.43 17.32 8.98
N GLN A 124 14.42 17.39 9.87
CA GLN A 124 15.84 17.56 9.51
C GLN A 124 16.36 16.39 8.65
N ASN A 125 15.72 15.21 8.70
CA ASN A 125 16.09 14.04 7.92
C ASN A 125 15.27 13.90 6.62
N ALA A 126 14.39 14.85 6.33
CA ALA A 126 13.42 14.74 5.25
C ALA A 126 14.07 14.59 3.87
N HIS A 127 15.11 15.38 3.58
CA HIS A 127 15.83 15.23 2.32
C HIS A 127 16.33 13.79 2.12
N THR A 128 16.98 13.20 3.13
CA THR A 128 17.51 11.83 3.08
C THR A 128 16.41 10.81 2.86
N MET A 129 15.27 10.93 3.55
CA MET A 129 14.15 9.98 3.44
C MET A 129 13.45 10.10 2.08
N LEU A 130 13.09 11.29 1.66
CA LEU A 130 12.35 11.52 0.41
C LEU A 130 13.21 11.33 -0.84
N ARG A 131 14.53 11.57 -0.76
CA ARG A 131 15.50 11.29 -1.83
C ARG A 131 15.43 9.84 -2.30
N GLN A 132 15.10 8.89 -1.41
CA GLN A 132 14.92 7.49 -1.78
C GLN A 132 13.82 7.32 -2.83
N SER A 133 12.73 8.09 -2.73
CA SER A 133 11.64 8.08 -3.71
C SER A 133 12.08 8.69 -5.05
N VAL A 134 12.85 9.78 -5.04
CA VAL A 134 13.43 10.37 -6.26
C VAL A 134 14.29 9.32 -7.00
N ARG A 135 15.22 8.71 -6.29
CA ARG A 135 16.12 7.67 -6.84
C ARG A 135 15.34 6.48 -7.37
N HIS A 136 14.34 6.00 -6.61
CA HIS A 136 13.52 4.88 -7.02
C HIS A 136 12.75 5.17 -8.33
N CYS A 137 12.16 6.36 -8.46
CA CYS A 137 11.44 6.76 -9.67
C CYS A 137 12.34 6.74 -10.91
N VAL A 138 13.55 7.34 -10.83
CA VAL A 138 14.51 7.37 -11.94
C VAL A 138 15.05 5.98 -12.28
N ASP A 139 15.40 5.18 -11.27
CA ASP A 139 15.88 3.82 -11.46
C ASP A 139 14.80 2.90 -12.05
N ARG A 140 13.55 3.07 -11.64
CA ARG A 140 12.41 2.38 -12.23
C ARG A 140 12.27 2.69 -13.73
N GLU A 141 12.41 3.96 -14.11
CA GLU A 141 12.42 4.38 -15.51
C GLU A 141 13.60 3.78 -16.29
N ASN A 142 14.80 3.78 -15.70
CA ASN A 142 15.96 3.11 -16.27
C ASN A 142 15.67 1.64 -16.58
N ARG A 143 15.14 0.91 -15.60
CA ARG A 143 14.80 -0.52 -15.76
C ARG A 143 13.68 -0.73 -16.78
N ARG A 144 12.68 0.16 -16.85
CA ARG A 144 11.63 0.10 -17.86
C ARG A 144 12.20 0.18 -19.28
N VAL A 145 13.04 1.18 -19.54
CA VAL A 145 13.67 1.40 -20.85
C VAL A 145 14.63 0.25 -21.19
N ALA A 146 15.48 -0.16 -20.25
CA ALA A 146 16.41 -1.27 -20.45
C ALA A 146 15.71 -2.59 -20.82
N ARG A 147 14.46 -2.78 -20.37
CA ARG A 147 13.64 -3.95 -20.69
C ARG A 147 12.74 -3.76 -21.91
N GLY A 148 12.87 -2.66 -22.64
CA GLY A 148 12.05 -2.36 -23.83
C GLY A 148 10.56 -2.21 -23.52
N ARG A 149 10.16 -1.90 -22.27
CA ARG A 149 8.76 -1.76 -21.90
C ARG A 149 8.18 -0.46 -22.46
N PRO A 150 6.92 -0.44 -22.89
CA PRO A 150 6.27 0.75 -23.43
C PRO A 150 6.18 1.87 -22.40
N VAL A 151 5.98 3.11 -22.89
CA VAL A 151 5.72 4.27 -22.04
C VAL A 151 4.40 4.04 -21.27
N PRO A 152 4.37 4.32 -19.96
CA PRO A 152 3.15 4.15 -19.18
C PRO A 152 1.99 5.01 -19.69
N LYS A 153 0.84 4.38 -19.94
CA LYS A 153 -0.35 5.08 -20.45
C LYS A 153 -0.84 6.20 -19.52
N ILE A 154 -0.58 6.08 -18.22
CA ILE A 154 -0.98 7.10 -17.24
C ILE A 154 -0.37 8.48 -17.56
N ARG A 155 0.79 8.53 -18.23
CA ARG A 155 1.43 9.79 -18.67
C ARG A 155 0.60 10.59 -19.68
N THR A 156 -0.31 9.91 -20.37
CA THR A 156 -1.28 10.53 -21.31
C THR A 156 -2.65 10.67 -20.65
N VAL A 157 -3.10 9.62 -19.95
CA VAL A 157 -4.44 9.58 -19.33
C VAL A 157 -4.59 10.62 -18.25
N LEU A 158 -3.62 10.78 -17.35
CA LEU A 158 -3.73 11.73 -16.25
C LEU A 158 -3.97 13.18 -16.73
N PRO A 159 -3.11 13.79 -17.57
CA PRO A 159 -3.36 15.15 -18.04
C PRO A 159 -4.68 15.28 -18.81
N GLN A 160 -5.03 14.30 -19.66
CA GLN A 160 -6.29 14.30 -20.39
C GLN A 160 -7.51 14.28 -19.46
N THR A 161 -7.48 13.48 -18.39
CA THR A 161 -8.58 13.43 -17.40
C THR A 161 -8.67 14.75 -16.61
N LEU A 162 -7.52 15.29 -16.16
CA LEU A 162 -7.50 16.58 -15.47
C LEU A 162 -8.11 17.72 -16.32
N ASP A 163 -7.77 17.76 -17.61
CA ASP A 163 -8.25 18.79 -18.54
C ASP A 163 -9.72 18.57 -18.91
N ARG A 164 -10.12 17.34 -19.26
CA ARG A 164 -11.50 16.99 -19.65
C ARG A 164 -12.50 17.38 -18.57
N HIS A 165 -12.21 17.05 -17.33
CA HIS A 165 -13.09 17.34 -16.20
C HIS A 165 -12.81 18.71 -15.54
N LYS A 166 -11.84 19.48 -16.06
CA LYS A 166 -11.43 20.79 -15.56
C LYS A 166 -11.12 20.78 -14.06
N LEU A 167 -10.46 19.70 -13.57
CA LEU A 167 -10.27 19.46 -12.14
C LEU A 167 -9.39 20.52 -11.48
N LEU A 168 -8.44 21.12 -12.21
CA LEU A 168 -7.52 22.11 -11.65
C LEU A 168 -8.14 23.51 -11.53
N SER A 169 -9.24 23.79 -12.23
CA SER A 169 -9.94 25.08 -12.20
C SER A 169 -11.18 25.09 -11.30
N ARG A 170 -11.51 23.96 -10.69
CA ARG A 170 -12.64 23.79 -9.77
C ARG A 170 -12.15 23.77 -8.32
N PRO A 171 -12.94 24.24 -7.36
CA PRO A 171 -12.64 24.01 -5.94
C PRO A 171 -12.72 22.52 -5.60
N MET A 172 -12.08 22.12 -4.52
CA MET A 172 -12.20 20.76 -3.99
C MET A 172 -13.65 20.50 -3.59
N GLY A 173 -14.21 19.37 -4.04
CA GLY A 173 -15.54 18.95 -3.67
C GLY A 173 -15.66 18.56 -2.19
N THR A 174 -16.84 18.74 -1.63
CA THR A 174 -17.17 18.40 -0.22
C THR A 174 -18.40 17.51 -0.12
N ARG A 175 -18.97 17.09 -1.26
CA ARG A 175 -20.17 16.25 -1.31
C ARG A 175 -19.87 14.89 -0.66
N SER A 176 -20.70 14.49 0.28
CA SER A 176 -20.73 13.14 0.83
C SER A 176 -21.49 12.19 -0.10
N ALA A 177 -21.38 10.90 0.17
CA ALA A 177 -22.15 9.85 -0.49
C ALA A 177 -22.74 8.88 0.54
N ASP A 178 -23.85 8.25 0.20
CA ASP A 178 -24.39 7.14 0.96
C ASP A 178 -23.66 5.81 0.67
N ASP A 179 -24.07 4.74 1.37
CA ASP A 179 -23.44 3.44 1.23
C ASP A 179 -23.68 2.82 -0.15
N ALA A 180 -24.86 3.05 -0.73
CA ALA A 180 -25.21 2.54 -2.07
C ALA A 180 -24.29 3.13 -3.13
N TRP A 181 -24.12 4.46 -3.13
CA TRP A 181 -23.21 5.12 -4.08
C TRP A 181 -21.75 4.63 -3.96
N ILE A 182 -21.26 4.44 -2.72
CA ILE A 182 -19.89 3.94 -2.48
C ILE A 182 -19.73 2.53 -3.05
N ASP A 183 -20.68 1.65 -2.81
CA ASP A 183 -20.62 0.25 -3.28
C ASP A 183 -20.69 0.22 -4.82
N GLU A 184 -21.64 0.92 -5.42
CA GLU A 184 -21.78 1.04 -6.88
C GLU A 184 -20.53 1.65 -7.54
N PHE A 185 -19.98 2.72 -6.97
CA PHE A 185 -18.79 3.36 -7.52
C PHE A 185 -17.54 2.49 -7.37
N SER A 186 -17.43 1.75 -6.27
CA SER A 186 -16.40 0.72 -6.10
C SER A 186 -16.52 -0.37 -7.18
N ASP A 187 -17.73 -0.79 -7.53
CA ASP A 187 -18.00 -1.76 -8.59
C ASP A 187 -17.65 -1.21 -9.97
N VAL A 188 -17.95 0.04 -10.25
CA VAL A 188 -17.53 0.74 -11.48
C VAL A 188 -16.01 0.71 -11.62
N ILE A 189 -15.26 1.09 -10.57
CA ILE A 189 -13.79 1.09 -10.62
C ILE A 189 -13.25 -0.33 -10.81
N PHE A 190 -13.81 -1.32 -10.13
CA PHE A 190 -13.37 -2.70 -10.19
C PHE A 190 -13.54 -3.31 -11.59
N SER A 191 -14.70 -3.09 -12.23
CA SER A 191 -15.09 -3.72 -13.49
C SER A 191 -14.66 -2.96 -14.74
N SER A 192 -14.18 -1.72 -14.61
CA SER A 192 -13.77 -0.89 -15.74
C SER A 192 -12.37 -1.20 -16.25
N SER A 193 -12.10 -0.81 -17.48
CA SER A 193 -10.74 -0.62 -17.95
C SER A 193 -10.04 0.48 -17.14
N ARG A 194 -8.73 0.54 -17.21
CA ARG A 194 -7.96 1.56 -16.47
C ARG A 194 -8.31 2.98 -16.89
N GLU A 195 -8.47 3.20 -18.17
CA GLU A 195 -8.82 4.49 -18.76
C GLU A 195 -10.22 4.93 -18.32
N GLU A 196 -11.19 4.03 -18.35
CA GLU A 196 -12.57 4.30 -17.89
C GLU A 196 -12.63 4.58 -16.38
N ALA A 197 -11.89 3.84 -15.57
CA ALA A 197 -11.83 4.09 -14.13
C ALA A 197 -11.21 5.46 -13.80
N ALA A 198 -10.16 5.87 -14.52
CA ALA A 198 -9.57 7.19 -14.36
C ALA A 198 -10.58 8.29 -14.75
N ASP A 199 -11.35 8.09 -15.81
CA ASP A 199 -12.38 9.02 -16.26
C ASP A 199 -13.56 9.10 -15.27
N ALA A 200 -14.02 7.95 -14.76
CA ALA A 200 -15.06 7.88 -13.73
C ALA A 200 -14.66 8.61 -12.44
N VAL A 201 -13.41 8.42 -11.98
CA VAL A 201 -12.87 9.18 -10.85
C VAL A 201 -12.84 10.68 -11.15
N GLY A 202 -12.41 11.07 -12.35
CA GLY A 202 -12.41 12.46 -12.79
C GLY A 202 -13.83 13.06 -12.78
N SER A 203 -14.83 12.32 -13.26
CA SER A 203 -16.25 12.72 -13.25
C SER A 203 -16.76 12.92 -11.82
N ALA A 204 -16.56 11.94 -10.93
CA ALA A 204 -17.01 12.03 -9.54
C ALA A 204 -16.42 13.24 -8.81
N LEU A 205 -15.11 13.51 -9.02
CA LEU A 205 -14.47 14.71 -8.46
C LEU A 205 -15.05 16.02 -9.07
N ALA A 206 -15.36 16.03 -10.37
CA ALA A 206 -15.98 17.17 -11.03
C ALA A 206 -17.44 17.41 -10.62
N GLU A 207 -18.17 16.37 -10.22
CA GLU A 207 -19.51 16.45 -9.64
C GLU A 207 -19.50 16.94 -8.18
N GLY A 208 -18.31 17.16 -7.62
CA GLY A 208 -18.13 17.74 -6.30
C GLY A 208 -18.09 16.72 -5.16
N PHE A 209 -17.98 15.41 -5.43
CA PHE A 209 -17.72 14.44 -4.38
C PHE A 209 -16.36 14.71 -3.71
N SER A 210 -16.31 14.51 -2.40
CA SER A 210 -15.09 14.77 -1.64
C SER A 210 -14.00 13.74 -2.00
N PRO A 211 -12.72 14.12 -1.92
CA PRO A 211 -11.59 13.19 -2.10
C PRO A 211 -11.65 11.96 -1.20
N GLU A 212 -12.19 12.13 0.01
CA GLU A 212 -12.33 11.04 0.98
C GLU A 212 -13.31 9.96 0.49
N VAL A 213 -14.46 10.39 -0.02
CA VAL A 213 -15.50 9.51 -0.56
C VAL A 213 -14.99 8.74 -1.78
N VAL A 214 -14.33 9.44 -2.71
CA VAL A 214 -13.75 8.83 -3.91
C VAL A 214 -12.63 7.87 -3.53
N GLY A 215 -11.76 8.26 -2.58
CA GLY A 215 -10.66 7.42 -2.09
C GLY A 215 -11.16 6.15 -1.38
N GLU A 216 -12.27 6.24 -0.64
CA GLU A 216 -12.91 5.09 0.01
C GLU A 216 -13.40 4.06 -1.02
N ALA A 217 -14.10 4.49 -2.05
CA ALA A 217 -14.56 3.60 -3.12
C ALA A 217 -13.40 2.92 -3.86
N ILE A 218 -12.32 3.66 -4.16
CA ILE A 218 -11.10 3.08 -4.77
C ILE A 218 -10.49 2.01 -3.85
N SER A 219 -10.41 2.27 -2.55
CA SER A 219 -9.87 1.33 -1.57
C SER A 219 -10.71 0.04 -1.50
N LEU A 220 -12.03 0.15 -1.54
CA LEU A 220 -12.93 -1.01 -1.58
C LEU A 220 -12.79 -1.81 -2.86
N ALA A 221 -12.64 -1.15 -4.01
CA ALA A 221 -12.35 -1.83 -5.28
C ALA A 221 -11.02 -2.60 -5.24
N ALA A 222 -9.98 -2.00 -4.66
CA ALA A 222 -8.68 -2.66 -4.46
C ALA A 222 -8.78 -3.85 -3.48
N ASN A 223 -9.53 -3.72 -2.40
CA ASN A 223 -9.78 -4.80 -1.45
C ASN A 223 -10.53 -5.97 -2.10
N ARG A 224 -11.51 -5.68 -2.94
CA ARG A 224 -12.25 -6.71 -3.69
C ARG A 224 -11.34 -7.55 -4.58
N LEU A 225 -10.30 -6.98 -5.18
CA LEU A 225 -9.29 -7.75 -5.93
C LEU A 225 -8.65 -8.84 -5.08
N LEU A 226 -8.44 -8.61 -3.78
CA LEU A 226 -7.92 -9.64 -2.87
C LEU A 226 -9.00 -10.65 -2.47
N LEU A 227 -10.21 -10.19 -2.18
CA LEU A 227 -11.32 -11.09 -1.80
C LEU A 227 -11.77 -12.01 -2.93
N GLN A 228 -11.46 -11.67 -4.18
CA GLN A 228 -11.73 -12.49 -5.36
C GLN A 228 -10.47 -13.11 -5.99
N ASP A 229 -9.28 -12.92 -5.39
CA ASP A 229 -8.03 -13.49 -5.90
C ASP A 229 -8.06 -15.03 -5.80
N PRO A 230 -7.92 -15.79 -6.89
CA PRO A 230 -7.84 -17.25 -6.83
C PRO A 230 -6.50 -17.75 -6.24
N GLY A 231 -5.57 -16.85 -5.98
CA GLY A 231 -4.22 -17.15 -5.55
C GLY A 231 -3.28 -17.55 -6.69
N ARG A 232 -2.05 -17.88 -6.33
CA ARG A 232 -1.01 -18.29 -7.30
C ARG A 232 -1.43 -19.54 -8.05
N ARG A 233 -1.08 -19.58 -9.34
CA ARG A 233 -1.42 -20.69 -10.25
C ARG A 233 -0.31 -21.74 -10.35
N SER A 234 0.93 -21.40 -9.96
CA SER A 234 2.10 -22.27 -10.03
C SER A 234 2.60 -22.68 -8.65
N ASP A 235 3.30 -23.81 -8.58
CA ASP A 235 3.97 -24.35 -7.39
C ASP A 235 5.51 -24.19 -7.46
N ASP A 236 5.99 -23.24 -8.27
CA ASP A 236 7.40 -22.95 -8.51
C ASP A 236 8.12 -22.25 -7.34
N ASP A 237 7.39 -21.83 -6.33
CA ASP A 237 7.88 -21.14 -5.15
C ASP A 237 7.34 -21.83 -3.89
N GLN A 238 8.19 -22.51 -3.14
CA GLN A 238 7.80 -23.24 -1.93
C GLN A 238 7.28 -22.32 -0.81
N GLU A 239 7.77 -21.08 -0.75
CA GLU A 239 7.28 -20.08 0.21
C GLU A 239 5.90 -19.54 -0.19
N LYS A 240 5.53 -19.66 -1.47
CA LYS A 240 4.27 -19.17 -2.03
C LYS A 240 3.61 -20.23 -2.91
N PRO A 241 3.12 -21.30 -2.32
CA PRO A 241 2.53 -22.40 -3.07
C PRO A 241 1.25 -21.97 -3.80
N ARG A 242 0.77 -22.84 -4.66
CA ARG A 242 -0.50 -22.65 -5.39
C ARG A 242 -1.64 -22.28 -4.43
N GLY A 243 -2.45 -21.31 -4.81
CA GLY A 243 -3.56 -20.79 -4.01
C GLY A 243 -3.13 -19.75 -2.98
N SER A 244 -1.83 -19.46 -2.82
CA SER A 244 -1.38 -18.42 -1.89
C SER A 244 -1.70 -17.02 -2.40
N VAL A 245 -2.10 -16.13 -1.46
CA VAL A 245 -2.44 -14.72 -1.72
C VAL A 245 -1.56 -13.75 -0.92
N HIS A 246 -0.54 -14.24 -0.21
CA HIS A 246 0.38 -13.41 0.56
C HIS A 246 1.55 -12.87 -0.27
N GLY A 247 2.32 -11.96 0.30
CA GLY A 247 3.46 -11.34 -0.36
C GLY A 247 3.05 -10.44 -1.53
N ALA A 248 3.65 -10.65 -2.69
CA ALA A 248 3.42 -9.86 -3.90
C ALA A 248 2.16 -10.28 -4.68
N SER A 249 1.03 -10.57 -4.02
CA SER A 249 -0.23 -10.86 -4.70
C SER A 249 -0.85 -9.63 -5.34
N ILE A 250 -1.78 -9.84 -6.28
CA ILE A 250 -2.47 -8.75 -6.99
C ILE A 250 -3.25 -7.88 -6.00
N GLY A 251 -4.00 -8.54 -5.10
CA GLY A 251 -4.87 -7.87 -4.15
C GLY A 251 -4.11 -7.12 -3.06
N VAL A 252 -3.03 -7.71 -2.51
CA VAL A 252 -2.16 -7.03 -1.53
C VAL A 252 -1.55 -5.78 -2.14
N HIS A 253 -0.96 -5.88 -3.34
CA HIS A 253 -0.37 -4.73 -4.01
C HIS A 253 -1.40 -3.65 -4.40
N ALA A 254 -2.61 -4.05 -4.80
CA ALA A 254 -3.67 -3.09 -5.12
C ALA A 254 -4.10 -2.32 -3.86
N SER A 255 -4.31 -3.03 -2.75
CA SER A 255 -4.71 -2.42 -1.47
C SER A 255 -3.61 -1.49 -0.91
N ASP A 256 -2.35 -1.93 -0.91
CA ASP A 256 -1.22 -1.08 -0.50
C ASP A 256 -1.11 0.19 -1.35
N SER A 257 -1.33 0.06 -2.68
CA SER A 257 -1.30 1.21 -3.59
C SER A 257 -2.45 2.18 -3.34
N ALA A 258 -3.68 1.68 -3.21
CA ALA A 258 -4.88 2.49 -2.97
C ALA A 258 -4.75 3.27 -1.65
N ASN A 259 -4.29 2.60 -0.58
CA ASN A 259 -4.00 3.21 0.70
C ASN A 259 -2.97 4.33 0.57
N ALA A 260 -1.82 4.07 -0.07
CA ALA A 260 -0.77 5.07 -0.23
C ALA A 260 -1.25 6.29 -1.05
N TRP A 261 -1.98 6.09 -2.16
CA TRP A 261 -2.56 7.18 -2.94
C TRP A 261 -3.57 7.99 -2.14
N ARG A 262 -4.41 7.33 -1.33
CA ARG A 262 -5.38 7.99 -0.45
C ARG A 262 -4.70 8.87 0.59
N HIS A 263 -3.62 8.40 1.20
CA HIS A 263 -2.82 9.19 2.15
C HIS A 263 -2.08 10.35 1.48
N ILE A 264 -1.47 10.15 0.30
CA ILE A 264 -0.84 11.21 -0.47
C ILE A 264 -1.87 12.30 -0.80
N ALA A 265 -3.07 11.91 -1.24
CA ALA A 265 -4.15 12.86 -1.54
C ALA A 265 -4.53 13.75 -0.33
N ARG A 266 -4.46 13.20 0.89
CA ARG A 266 -4.78 13.93 2.14
C ARG A 266 -3.75 14.99 2.54
N VAL A 267 -2.49 14.76 2.23
CA VAL A 267 -1.39 15.61 2.73
C VAL A 267 -0.82 16.56 1.67
N THR A 268 -1.31 16.47 0.43
CA THR A 268 -0.80 17.25 -0.70
C THR A 268 -1.75 18.40 -1.08
N ASN A 269 -1.28 19.27 -1.99
CA ASN A 269 -2.07 20.37 -2.53
C ASN A 269 -3.17 19.89 -3.48
N HIS A 270 -4.08 20.79 -3.84
CA HIS A 270 -5.24 20.50 -4.68
C HIS A 270 -4.90 19.71 -5.96
N ARG A 271 -3.90 20.18 -6.72
CA ARG A 271 -3.47 19.49 -7.96
C ARG A 271 -3.11 18.02 -7.67
N ASN A 272 -2.32 17.79 -6.64
CA ASN A 272 -1.83 16.44 -6.32
C ASN A 272 -2.92 15.57 -5.67
N THR A 273 -3.83 16.16 -4.91
CA THR A 273 -5.01 15.43 -4.38
C THR A 273 -5.81 14.82 -5.52
N VAL A 274 -6.27 15.65 -6.49
CA VAL A 274 -7.07 15.13 -7.60
C VAL A 274 -6.28 14.19 -8.51
N ALA A 275 -5.02 14.51 -8.80
CA ALA A 275 -4.16 13.68 -9.64
C ALA A 275 -3.89 12.31 -9.00
N SER A 276 -3.63 12.25 -7.69
CA SER A 276 -3.39 10.99 -6.97
C SER A 276 -4.61 10.08 -6.99
N LEU A 277 -5.82 10.61 -6.85
CA LEU A 277 -7.05 9.82 -6.94
C LEU A 277 -7.32 9.30 -8.36
N VAL A 278 -7.09 10.13 -9.39
CA VAL A 278 -7.20 9.67 -10.79
C VAL A 278 -6.19 8.55 -11.08
N VAL A 279 -4.94 8.70 -10.62
CA VAL A 279 -3.93 7.63 -10.74
C VAL A 279 -4.31 6.40 -9.92
N ALA A 280 -4.90 6.57 -8.75
CA ALA A 280 -5.33 5.46 -7.91
C ALA A 280 -6.43 4.61 -8.58
N GLY A 281 -7.44 5.24 -9.18
CA GLY A 281 -8.46 4.56 -9.98
C GLY A 281 -7.85 3.80 -11.16
N PHE A 282 -7.00 4.46 -11.94
CA PHE A 282 -6.25 3.83 -13.04
C PHE A 282 -5.36 2.65 -12.57
N HIS A 283 -4.72 2.78 -11.42
CA HIS A 283 -3.84 1.74 -10.86
C HIS A 283 -4.62 0.50 -10.41
N THR A 284 -5.80 0.69 -9.82
CA THR A 284 -6.64 -0.37 -9.27
C THR A 284 -7.34 -1.18 -10.36
N ALA A 285 -7.90 -0.50 -11.34
CA ALA A 285 -8.74 -1.07 -12.40
C ALA A 285 -8.01 -1.98 -13.42
N GLY A 286 -8.78 -2.60 -14.31
CA GLY A 286 -8.29 -3.40 -15.43
C GLY A 286 -7.67 -4.74 -15.02
N ARG A 287 -8.12 -5.30 -13.90
CA ARG A 287 -7.62 -6.57 -13.34
C ARG A 287 -8.71 -7.63 -13.14
N GLU A 288 -9.95 -7.29 -13.42
CA GLU A 288 -11.11 -8.16 -13.25
C GLU A 288 -10.91 -9.56 -13.87
N HIS A 289 -10.37 -9.63 -15.08
CA HIS A 289 -10.09 -10.90 -15.80
C HIS A 289 -9.06 -11.81 -15.09
N ARG A 290 -8.45 -11.37 -13.99
CA ARG A 290 -7.43 -12.10 -13.22
C ARG A 290 -7.96 -12.66 -11.91
N VAL A 291 -9.17 -12.35 -11.54
CA VAL A 291 -9.85 -12.76 -10.31
C VAL A 291 -11.07 -13.62 -10.59
N SER A 292 -11.64 -14.22 -9.57
CA SER A 292 -12.88 -15.01 -9.67
C SER A 292 -14.13 -14.13 -9.63
N ASP A 293 -15.27 -14.64 -10.10
CA ASP A 293 -16.53 -13.89 -10.14
C ASP A 293 -17.15 -13.64 -8.75
N ARG A 294 -16.73 -14.41 -7.74
CA ARG A 294 -17.28 -14.35 -6.38
C ARG A 294 -16.21 -14.08 -5.33
N MET A 295 -16.59 -13.38 -4.27
CA MET A 295 -15.75 -13.24 -3.09
C MET A 295 -15.51 -14.59 -2.43
N PHE A 296 -14.29 -14.84 -2.00
CA PHE A 296 -13.81 -16.12 -1.50
C PHE A 296 -14.62 -16.69 -0.32
N HIS A 297 -15.18 -15.84 0.52
CA HIS A 297 -16.00 -16.19 1.70
C HIS A 297 -17.51 -16.23 1.45
N LYS A 298 -17.97 -15.94 0.22
CA LYS A 298 -19.40 -15.94 -0.15
C LYS A 298 -19.72 -17.05 -1.15
N THR A 299 -19.15 -18.23 -0.94
CA THR A 299 -19.46 -19.41 -1.75
C THR A 299 -20.60 -20.20 -1.10
N ASP A 300 -21.55 -20.68 -1.91
CA ASP A 300 -22.72 -21.46 -1.48
C ASP A 300 -22.36 -22.83 -0.84
N GLN A 301 -21.06 -23.17 -0.79
CA GLN A 301 -20.52 -24.43 -0.27
C GLN A 301 -20.07 -24.35 1.20
N MET A 302 -20.23 -23.21 1.86
CA MET A 302 -19.77 -23.04 3.25
C MET A 302 -20.87 -23.35 4.24
N GLU A 303 -20.59 -24.22 5.20
CA GLU A 303 -21.50 -24.51 6.30
C GLU A 303 -21.74 -23.26 7.16
N PRO A 304 -22.99 -23.00 7.56
CA PRO A 304 -23.31 -21.90 8.46
C PRO A 304 -22.55 -22.03 9.79
N ILE A 305 -22.07 -20.91 10.30
CA ILE A 305 -21.39 -20.87 11.61
C ILE A 305 -22.44 -20.70 12.70
N GLY A 306 -22.56 -21.72 13.56
CA GLY A 306 -23.47 -21.69 14.71
C GLY A 306 -22.87 -21.05 15.97
N ILE A 307 -21.58 -20.68 15.95
CA ILE A 307 -20.85 -20.11 17.08
C ILE A 307 -21.16 -18.61 17.18
N THR A 308 -21.57 -18.12 18.35
CA THR A 308 -21.83 -16.70 18.60
C THR A 308 -20.89 -16.09 19.65
N ASP A 309 -20.21 -16.92 20.44
CA ASP A 309 -19.25 -16.47 21.45
C ASP A 309 -17.95 -15.95 20.79
N ALA A 310 -17.60 -14.71 21.13
CA ALA A 310 -16.44 -14.03 20.53
C ALA A 310 -15.13 -14.79 20.75
N LYS A 311 -14.92 -15.38 21.95
CA LYS A 311 -13.68 -16.11 22.25
C LYS A 311 -13.63 -17.44 21.51
N ALA A 312 -14.76 -18.10 21.34
CA ALA A 312 -14.84 -19.33 20.55
C ALA A 312 -14.57 -19.03 19.08
N LEU A 313 -15.14 -17.97 18.51
CA LEU A 313 -14.86 -17.54 17.14
C LEU A 313 -13.38 -17.20 16.91
N LEU A 314 -12.73 -16.52 17.87
CA LEU A 314 -11.28 -16.22 17.78
C LEU A 314 -10.43 -17.50 17.82
N ARG A 315 -10.80 -18.50 18.62
CA ARG A 315 -10.09 -19.81 18.63
C ARG A 315 -10.23 -20.52 17.28
N GLU A 316 -11.45 -20.62 16.76
CA GLU A 316 -11.70 -21.22 15.42
C GLU A 316 -10.95 -20.46 14.32
N THR A 317 -10.90 -19.12 14.40
CA THR A 317 -10.14 -18.28 13.47
C THR A 317 -8.64 -18.62 13.55
N GLU A 318 -8.09 -18.75 14.76
CA GLU A 318 -6.69 -19.11 14.95
C GLU A 318 -6.39 -20.54 14.46
N GLU A 319 -7.27 -21.50 14.67
CA GLU A 319 -7.14 -22.86 14.15
C GLU A 319 -7.19 -22.89 12.62
N SER A 320 -8.08 -22.11 12.02
CA SER A 320 -8.18 -21.95 10.56
C SER A 320 -6.93 -21.29 9.95
N ILE A 321 -6.31 -20.32 10.64
CA ILE A 321 -5.02 -19.76 10.25
C ILE A 321 -3.95 -20.84 10.26
N ARG A 322 -3.85 -21.64 11.34
CA ARG A 322 -2.85 -22.69 11.50
C ARG A 322 -3.02 -23.83 10.50
N SER A 323 -4.23 -24.12 10.12
CA SER A 323 -4.54 -25.12 9.06
C SER A 323 -4.42 -24.56 7.65
N LYS A 324 -4.12 -23.26 7.48
CA LYS A 324 -4.06 -22.54 6.19
C LYS A 324 -5.40 -22.53 5.43
N ASP A 325 -6.51 -22.68 6.16
CA ASP A 325 -7.85 -22.64 5.57
C ASP A 325 -8.30 -21.19 5.33
N GLN A 326 -7.88 -20.65 4.18
CA GLN A 326 -8.21 -19.29 3.76
C GLN A 326 -9.73 -19.06 3.66
N ALA A 327 -10.49 -20.08 3.27
CA ALA A 327 -11.92 -19.96 3.09
C ALA A 327 -12.63 -19.86 4.46
N ARG A 328 -12.32 -20.80 5.35
CA ARG A 328 -12.92 -20.84 6.69
C ARG A 328 -12.59 -19.57 7.48
N VAL A 329 -11.34 -19.10 7.43
CA VAL A 329 -10.97 -17.88 8.18
C VAL A 329 -11.73 -16.66 7.70
N CYS A 330 -11.98 -16.53 6.39
CA CYS A 330 -12.78 -15.43 5.86
C CYS A 330 -14.22 -15.44 6.37
N VAL A 331 -14.87 -16.61 6.37
CA VAL A 331 -16.26 -16.77 6.86
C VAL A 331 -16.36 -16.50 8.36
N LEU A 332 -15.37 -16.98 9.14
CA LEU A 332 -15.33 -16.73 10.60
C LEU A 332 -15.20 -15.24 10.92
N VAL A 333 -14.35 -14.51 10.19
CA VAL A 333 -14.16 -13.07 10.39
C VAL A 333 -15.37 -12.27 9.91
N ASP A 334 -16.01 -12.64 8.80
CA ASP A 334 -17.26 -12.02 8.35
C ASP A 334 -18.37 -12.22 9.38
N HIS A 335 -18.51 -13.46 9.88
CA HIS A 335 -19.49 -13.79 10.93
C HIS A 335 -19.19 -13.05 12.24
N TYR A 336 -17.92 -12.99 12.67
CA TYR A 336 -17.51 -12.22 13.86
C TYR A 336 -17.93 -10.75 13.77
N GLY A 337 -17.72 -10.15 12.59
CA GLY A 337 -18.12 -8.78 12.32
C GLY A 337 -19.65 -8.57 12.29
N SER A 338 -20.39 -9.52 11.72
CA SER A 338 -21.87 -9.46 11.64
C SER A 338 -22.56 -9.55 13.00
N LEU A 339 -21.89 -10.12 14.00
CA LEU A 339 -22.33 -10.17 15.40
C LEU A 339 -21.93 -8.91 16.20
N ASP A 340 -21.38 -7.91 15.54
CA ASP A 340 -20.95 -6.63 16.13
C ASP A 340 -19.93 -6.77 17.27
N HIS A 341 -19.09 -7.83 17.21
CA HIS A 341 -18.00 -8.01 18.14
C HIS A 341 -16.90 -6.96 17.96
N SER A 342 -16.19 -6.65 19.06
CA SER A 342 -15.06 -5.71 19.02
C SER A 342 -13.97 -6.17 18.05
N PRO A 343 -13.50 -5.31 17.12
CA PRO A 343 -12.43 -5.68 16.19
C PRO A 343 -11.07 -5.85 16.85
N LYS A 344 -10.84 -5.23 18.02
CA LYS A 344 -9.53 -5.23 18.68
C LYS A 344 -8.95 -6.62 18.95
N PRO A 345 -9.67 -7.60 19.55
CA PRO A 345 -9.11 -8.93 19.78
C PRO A 345 -8.71 -9.66 18.50
N LEU A 346 -9.43 -9.40 17.39
CA LEU A 346 -9.09 -9.95 16.09
C LEU A 346 -7.84 -9.30 15.51
N PHE A 347 -7.70 -7.98 15.61
CA PHE A 347 -6.45 -7.30 15.26
C PHE A 347 -5.26 -7.81 16.08
N ASP A 348 -5.43 -8.01 17.39
CA ASP A 348 -4.38 -8.55 18.26
C ASP A 348 -3.95 -9.97 17.83
N LEU A 349 -4.91 -10.82 17.44
CA LEU A 349 -4.64 -12.15 16.89
C LEU A 349 -3.85 -12.08 15.59
N LEU A 350 -4.28 -11.24 14.64
CA LEU A 350 -3.63 -11.11 13.33
C LEU A 350 -2.24 -10.45 13.46
N LEU A 351 -2.07 -9.52 14.41
CA LEU A 351 -0.77 -8.90 14.72
C LEU A 351 0.28 -9.92 15.13
N LYS A 352 -0.11 -10.92 15.92
CA LYS A 352 0.78 -12.03 16.33
C LYS A 352 1.44 -12.68 15.11
N TYR A 353 0.66 -12.95 14.07
CA TYR A 353 1.14 -13.60 12.84
C TYR A 353 1.89 -12.62 11.93
N ALA A 354 1.44 -11.38 11.82
CA ALA A 354 2.16 -10.35 11.07
C ALA A 354 3.58 -10.13 11.60
N VAL A 355 3.80 -10.34 12.91
CA VAL A 355 5.14 -10.27 13.53
C VAL A 355 5.92 -11.56 13.33
N SER A 356 5.27 -12.73 13.39
CA SER A 356 5.96 -14.03 13.37
C SER A 356 6.28 -14.55 11.98
N GLU A 357 5.46 -14.24 10.99
CA GLU A 357 5.63 -14.73 9.62
C GLU A 357 6.43 -13.74 8.76
N ASP A 358 7.10 -14.25 7.71
CA ASP A 358 8.04 -13.43 6.94
C ASP A 358 7.38 -12.49 5.94
N GLY A 359 6.53 -13.00 5.06
CA GLY A 359 5.89 -12.28 3.97
C GLY A 359 6.81 -11.40 3.13
N ALA A 360 8.12 -11.54 3.24
CA ALA A 360 9.11 -10.66 2.63
C ALA A 360 8.84 -9.17 2.90
N LEU A 361 8.47 -8.84 4.15
CA LEU A 361 8.05 -7.52 4.63
C LEU A 361 6.70 -7.03 4.06
N HIS A 362 5.89 -7.89 3.44
CA HIS A 362 4.53 -7.53 3.08
C HIS A 362 3.56 -7.68 4.26
N ALA A 363 3.85 -8.55 5.22
CA ALA A 363 3.01 -8.74 6.40
C ALA A 363 2.85 -7.44 7.20
N GLU A 364 3.95 -6.72 7.50
CA GLU A 364 3.92 -5.44 8.20
C GLU A 364 3.17 -4.38 7.40
N LYS A 365 3.50 -4.26 6.11
CA LYS A 365 2.87 -3.27 5.23
C LYS A 365 1.37 -3.50 5.13
N TYR A 366 0.96 -4.74 4.88
CA TYR A 366 -0.44 -5.06 4.68
C TYR A 366 -1.25 -4.98 5.97
N TYR A 367 -0.70 -5.41 7.12
CA TYR A 367 -1.32 -5.20 8.42
C TYR A 367 -1.60 -3.71 8.67
N ARG A 368 -0.60 -2.84 8.42
CA ARG A 368 -0.75 -1.39 8.57
C ARG A 368 -1.77 -0.82 7.60
N THR A 369 -1.71 -1.21 6.32
CA THR A 369 -2.72 -0.84 5.30
C THR A 369 -4.13 -1.16 5.78
N VAL A 370 -4.37 -2.37 6.28
CA VAL A 370 -5.69 -2.77 6.77
C VAL A 370 -6.10 -2.01 8.03
N ALA A 371 -5.19 -1.76 8.97
CA ALA A 371 -5.50 -0.98 10.16
C ALA A 371 -5.92 0.47 9.81
N GLU A 372 -5.21 1.11 8.87
CA GLU A 372 -5.54 2.43 8.36
C GLU A 372 -6.88 2.44 7.61
N GLU A 373 -7.07 1.51 6.68
CA GLU A 373 -8.31 1.44 5.91
C GLU A 373 -9.52 1.10 6.78
N PHE A 374 -9.39 0.20 7.75
CA PHE A 374 -10.46 -0.09 8.70
C PHE A 374 -10.91 1.15 9.48
N ALA A 375 -9.96 1.99 9.86
CA ALA A 375 -10.25 3.25 10.58
C ALA A 375 -10.86 4.32 9.67
N MET A 376 -10.52 4.32 8.37
CA MET A 376 -10.93 5.34 7.40
C MET A 376 -12.17 4.95 6.58
N THR A 377 -12.59 3.68 6.62
CA THR A 377 -13.74 3.17 5.89
C THR A 377 -14.98 3.17 6.80
N ARG A 378 -16.11 3.53 6.23
CA ARG A 378 -17.39 3.54 6.94
C ARG A 378 -17.76 2.17 7.53
N PRO A 379 -18.58 2.13 8.61
CA PRO A 379 -18.92 0.88 9.30
C PRO A 379 -19.50 -0.22 8.41
N ALA A 380 -20.29 0.14 7.39
CA ALA A 380 -20.90 -0.82 6.48
C ALA A 380 -19.90 -1.70 5.70
N PHE A 381 -18.66 -1.20 5.48
CA PHE A 381 -17.71 -1.88 4.60
C PHE A 381 -16.38 -2.23 5.27
N ARG A 382 -16.03 -1.61 6.38
CA ARG A 382 -14.69 -1.73 6.99
C ARG A 382 -14.25 -3.17 7.29
N TRP A 383 -15.20 -4.07 7.59
CA TRP A 383 -14.91 -5.47 7.87
C TRP A 383 -14.35 -6.23 6.67
N ARG A 384 -14.65 -5.78 5.44
CA ARG A 384 -14.05 -6.35 4.22
C ARG A 384 -12.50 -6.30 4.26
N HIS A 385 -11.91 -5.29 4.88
CA HIS A 385 -10.46 -5.17 5.05
C HIS A 385 -9.90 -6.20 6.05
N LEU A 386 -10.58 -6.43 7.17
CA LEU A 386 -10.18 -7.47 8.14
C LEU A 386 -10.32 -8.89 7.60
N ILE A 387 -11.37 -9.17 6.84
CA ILE A 387 -11.56 -10.46 6.15
C ILE A 387 -10.38 -10.71 5.21
N ALA A 388 -9.98 -9.70 4.45
CA ALA A 388 -8.85 -9.79 3.54
C ALA A 388 -7.52 -10.00 4.28
N LEU A 389 -7.28 -9.31 5.41
CA LEU A 389 -6.09 -9.52 6.23
C LEU A 389 -6.04 -10.93 6.80
N ALA A 390 -7.14 -11.44 7.33
CA ALA A 390 -7.21 -12.80 7.87
C ALA A 390 -6.91 -13.86 6.80
N ARG A 391 -7.40 -13.64 5.56
CA ARG A 391 -7.08 -14.48 4.41
C ARG A 391 -5.59 -14.51 4.11
N VAL A 392 -4.96 -13.33 4.04
CA VAL A 392 -3.51 -13.22 3.80
C VAL A 392 -2.73 -13.90 4.92
N THR A 393 -3.13 -13.69 6.17
CA THR A 393 -2.50 -14.30 7.36
C THR A 393 -2.55 -15.83 7.30
N ALA A 394 -3.70 -16.42 6.97
CA ALA A 394 -3.83 -17.87 6.82
C ALA A 394 -2.98 -18.40 5.65
N SER A 395 -2.93 -17.66 4.54
CA SER A 395 -2.08 -18.00 3.39
C SER A 395 -0.58 -17.99 3.72
N GLU A 396 -0.15 -17.11 4.62
CA GLU A 396 1.26 -16.88 4.96
C GLU A 396 1.76 -17.78 6.10
N TYR A 397 0.87 -18.32 6.89
CA TYR A 397 1.22 -19.11 8.08
C TYR A 397 2.17 -20.26 7.76
N GLY A 398 3.17 -20.46 8.67
CA GLY A 398 4.17 -21.52 8.55
C GLY A 398 5.42 -21.11 7.74
N HIS A 399 5.58 -19.81 7.49
CA HIS A 399 6.77 -19.22 6.88
C HIS A 399 7.42 -18.23 7.89
N PRO A 400 8.12 -18.73 8.94
CA PRO A 400 8.61 -17.89 10.01
C PRO A 400 9.61 -16.85 9.54
N ALA A 401 9.55 -15.66 10.14
CA ALA A 401 10.45 -14.57 9.80
C ALA A 401 11.91 -14.93 10.13
N PRO A 402 12.85 -14.75 9.18
CA PRO A 402 14.26 -15.01 9.42
C PRO A 402 14.80 -14.18 10.59
N GLY A 403 15.65 -14.80 11.43
CA GLY A 403 16.23 -14.16 12.61
C GLY A 403 15.27 -13.99 13.80
N ARG A 404 13.99 -14.35 13.68
CA ARG A 404 13.00 -14.19 14.74
C ARG A 404 13.35 -14.95 16.01
N ASP A 405 13.73 -16.22 15.89
CA ASP A 405 14.04 -17.05 17.06
C ASP A 405 15.31 -16.58 17.76
N GLU A 406 16.30 -16.10 17.01
CA GLU A 406 17.48 -15.47 17.56
C GLU A 406 17.12 -14.17 18.31
N ALA A 407 16.30 -13.31 17.72
CA ALA A 407 15.83 -12.08 18.36
C ALA A 407 15.08 -12.38 19.66
N ARG A 408 14.16 -13.36 19.67
CA ARG A 408 13.43 -13.79 20.86
C ARG A 408 14.37 -14.29 21.96
N ARG A 409 15.34 -15.14 21.60
CA ARG A 409 16.33 -15.65 22.55
C ARG A 409 17.16 -14.51 23.16
N LEU A 410 17.63 -13.56 22.35
CA LEU A 410 18.43 -12.42 22.81
C LEU A 410 17.64 -11.47 23.71
N LEU A 411 16.34 -11.30 23.45
CA LEU A 411 15.45 -10.47 24.25
C LEU A 411 14.88 -11.20 25.47
N GLY A 412 15.10 -12.52 25.61
CA GLY A 412 14.56 -13.33 26.71
C GLY A 412 13.03 -13.48 26.64
N VAL A 413 12.41 -13.40 25.46
CA VAL A 413 10.96 -13.51 25.28
C VAL A 413 10.55 -14.87 24.71
N SER A 414 9.45 -15.40 25.23
CA SER A 414 8.90 -16.71 24.84
C SER A 414 8.00 -16.63 23.59
#